data_3cc8832d4eab97552cde8d4973ee6f06
#
_entry.id   3cc8832d4eab97552cde8d4973ee6f06
#
_cell.length_a   1.000
_cell.length_b   1.000
_cell.length_c   1.000
_cell.angle_alpha   90.00
_cell.angle_beta   90.00
_cell.angle_gamma   90.00
#
_symmetry.space_group_name_H-M   'P 1'
#
loop_
_entity.id
_entity.type
_entity.pdbx_description
1 polymer ?
#
loop_
_entity_poly.entity_id
_entity_poly.type
_entity_poly.pdbx_seq_one_letter_code
_entity_poly.pdbx_strand_id
1 'polypeptide(L)'
;MPWKSETVMDQRLEFVLRVRSKEEPISKLCREYGISRDTGHRWLKRCGVEGIVEGVKERSRRPKTSPNKTPDEIEEMVVRLREEKGWGARKLRLVLGRRGQNMSAPTVHRILVRRGMVSKNAGSRKATKRFARAECNQMAQMDFKGEYEIEGGKCYPLSFLDDCSRYLLGLWPLSSTGGEGVYQSLRTHFRLVGVPESILTDHGTPWYSTTNGHGLTWVTVWLIKQGISLRFSGIGHPQTQGKVERFHRTLKQRTRHRQPPSTIEEWRQWAEEFRAEYNHERPHEALGMKTPAEVYNHANLREYQETPPEWEYTGGRVMTLNTQGHLYYKGRNYFAC
;
A
#
# COMPACT_ATOMS: atom_id res chain seq x y z
N MET A 1 -3.06 7.55 -50.80
CA MET A 1 -2.84 8.14 -49.47
C MET A 1 -4.16 8.70 -48.99
N PRO A 2 -4.66 8.41 -47.79
CA PRO A 2 -5.88 9.02 -47.30
C PRO A 2 -5.61 10.51 -47.10
N TRP A 3 -6.53 11.34 -47.58
CA TRP A 3 -6.51 12.77 -47.39
C TRP A 3 -6.56 13.09 -45.90
N LYS A 4 -5.76 14.05 -45.43
CA LYS A 4 -5.81 14.48 -44.03
C LYS A 4 -7.19 15.10 -43.79
N SER A 5 -7.90 14.61 -42.75
CA SER A 5 -9.12 15.29 -42.30
C SER A 5 -8.74 16.68 -41.80
N GLU A 6 -9.38 17.70 -42.35
CA GLU A 6 -9.20 19.07 -41.89
C GLU A 6 -9.69 19.23 -40.47
N THR A 7 -8.90 19.87 -39.65
CA THR A 7 -9.32 20.19 -38.28
C THR A 7 -10.19 21.44 -38.28
N VAL A 8 -11.04 21.63 -37.27
CA VAL A 8 -11.83 22.88 -37.08
C VAL A 8 -10.90 24.10 -37.04
N MET A 9 -9.67 23.96 -36.62
CA MET A 9 -8.68 25.03 -36.60
C MET A 9 -8.22 25.37 -38.03
N ASP A 10 -8.00 24.38 -38.89
CA ASP A 10 -7.63 24.57 -40.27
C ASP A 10 -8.75 25.28 -41.06
N GLN A 11 -10.00 24.87 -40.86
CA GLN A 11 -11.15 25.53 -41.46
C GLN A 11 -11.31 27.00 -41.03
N ARG A 12 -11.06 27.30 -39.74
CA ARG A 12 -11.05 28.69 -39.27
C ARG A 12 -9.95 29.52 -39.88
N LEU A 13 -8.77 28.92 -40.01
CA LEU A 13 -7.60 29.57 -40.64
C LEU A 13 -7.91 29.88 -42.09
N GLU A 14 -8.37 28.90 -42.82
CA GLU A 14 -8.73 29.05 -44.25
C GLU A 14 -9.82 30.12 -44.44
N PHE A 15 -10.92 30.07 -43.65
CA PHE A 15 -11.94 31.09 -43.67
C PHE A 15 -11.37 32.50 -43.49
N VAL A 16 -10.53 32.71 -42.48
CA VAL A 16 -9.93 34.04 -42.20
C VAL A 16 -9.01 34.50 -43.35
N LEU A 17 -8.24 33.60 -43.91
CA LEU A 17 -7.35 33.92 -45.05
C LEU A 17 -8.17 34.30 -46.29
N ARG A 18 -9.19 33.52 -46.65
CA ARG A 18 -10.06 33.81 -47.81
C ARG A 18 -10.84 35.12 -47.65
N VAL A 19 -11.26 35.47 -46.43
CA VAL A 19 -11.88 36.80 -46.21
C VAL A 19 -10.86 37.92 -46.38
N ARG A 20 -9.62 37.73 -45.96
CA ARG A 20 -8.56 38.76 -46.11
C ARG A 20 -8.06 38.95 -47.53
N SER A 21 -8.09 37.90 -48.35
CA SER A 21 -7.75 38.03 -49.79
C SER A 21 -8.75 38.85 -50.54
N LYS A 22 -9.95 39.11 -49.97
CA LYS A 22 -11.07 39.86 -50.59
C LYS A 22 -11.57 39.28 -51.94
N GLU A 23 -11.29 38.01 -52.20
CA GLU A 23 -11.73 37.32 -53.41
C GLU A 23 -13.24 37.11 -53.42
N GLU A 24 -13.86 36.92 -52.22
CA GLU A 24 -15.27 36.66 -52.07
C GLU A 24 -15.91 37.44 -50.90
N PRO A 25 -17.20 37.80 -51.04
CA PRO A 25 -17.91 38.48 -49.94
C PRO A 25 -18.02 37.59 -48.72
N ILE A 26 -17.84 38.16 -47.50
CA ILE A 26 -17.92 37.43 -46.23
C ILE A 26 -19.23 36.66 -46.07
N SER A 27 -20.36 37.21 -46.61
CA SER A 27 -21.67 36.58 -46.56
C SER A 27 -21.73 35.24 -47.32
N LYS A 28 -20.97 35.12 -48.41
CA LYS A 28 -20.86 33.90 -49.21
C LYS A 28 -20.03 32.87 -48.44
N LEU A 29 -18.87 33.26 -47.94
CA LEU A 29 -18.00 32.40 -47.16
C LEU A 29 -18.66 31.86 -45.87
N CYS A 30 -19.40 32.73 -45.16
CA CYS A 30 -20.16 32.28 -43.99
C CYS A 30 -21.17 31.18 -44.33
N ARG A 31 -21.83 31.26 -45.51
CA ARG A 31 -22.74 30.20 -45.97
C ARG A 31 -21.99 28.91 -46.32
N GLU A 32 -20.87 29.01 -46.97
CA GLU A 32 -20.04 27.88 -47.38
C GLU A 32 -19.53 27.10 -46.14
N TYR A 33 -19.02 27.80 -45.14
CA TYR A 33 -18.56 27.20 -43.88
C TYR A 33 -19.66 26.91 -42.86
N GLY A 34 -20.92 27.12 -43.18
CA GLY A 34 -22.07 26.85 -42.32
C GLY A 34 -22.07 27.65 -41.00
N ILE A 35 -21.55 28.89 -41.01
CA ILE A 35 -21.47 29.76 -39.83
C ILE A 35 -22.31 31.01 -39.99
N SER A 36 -22.78 31.62 -38.88
CA SER A 36 -23.46 32.91 -38.91
C SER A 36 -22.49 34.04 -39.26
N ARG A 37 -23.00 35.16 -39.84
CA ARG A 37 -22.18 36.35 -40.09
C ARG A 37 -21.51 36.88 -38.83
N ASP A 38 -22.22 36.88 -37.70
CA ASP A 38 -21.68 37.31 -36.41
C ASP A 38 -20.50 36.44 -35.98
N THR A 39 -20.57 35.12 -36.22
CA THR A 39 -19.48 34.21 -35.97
C THR A 39 -18.28 34.53 -36.86
N GLY A 40 -18.50 34.77 -38.13
CA GLY A 40 -17.46 35.18 -39.08
C GLY A 40 -16.76 36.49 -38.67
N HIS A 41 -17.54 37.54 -38.37
CA HIS A 41 -16.97 38.81 -37.91
C HIS A 41 -16.25 38.68 -36.56
N ARG A 42 -16.72 37.82 -35.67
CA ARG A 42 -16.06 37.56 -34.40
C ARG A 42 -14.66 36.93 -34.58
N TRP A 43 -14.54 36.00 -35.52
CA TRP A 43 -13.24 35.40 -35.85
C TRP A 43 -12.31 36.41 -36.50
N LEU A 44 -12.79 37.22 -37.44
CA LEU A 44 -11.97 38.26 -38.08
C LEU A 44 -11.45 39.29 -37.07
N LYS A 45 -12.35 39.79 -36.20
CA LYS A 45 -11.98 40.73 -35.12
C LYS A 45 -10.90 40.13 -34.20
N ARG A 46 -11.07 38.88 -33.85
CA ARG A 46 -10.14 38.18 -32.98
C ARG A 46 -8.78 38.00 -33.63
N CYS A 47 -8.74 37.56 -34.88
CA CYS A 47 -7.51 37.42 -35.66
C CYS A 47 -6.87 38.75 -36.00
N GLY A 48 -7.63 39.84 -35.99
CA GLY A 48 -7.09 41.20 -36.16
C GLY A 48 -6.33 41.68 -34.92
N VAL A 49 -6.76 41.30 -33.75
CA VAL A 49 -6.19 41.72 -32.46
C VAL A 49 -5.03 40.81 -32.02
N GLU A 50 -5.18 39.50 -32.17
CA GLU A 50 -4.27 38.50 -31.61
C GLU A 50 -3.26 37.91 -32.67
N GLY A 51 -3.45 38.30 -33.91
CA GLY A 51 -2.76 37.66 -35.04
C GLY A 51 -3.54 36.42 -35.52
N ILE A 52 -3.26 35.99 -36.78
CA ILE A 52 -4.04 34.93 -37.42
C ILE A 52 -3.89 33.61 -36.71
N VAL A 53 -2.66 33.21 -36.43
CA VAL A 53 -2.36 31.88 -35.81
C VAL A 53 -2.92 31.75 -34.40
N GLU A 54 -2.77 32.76 -33.56
CA GLU A 54 -3.30 32.74 -32.21
C GLU A 54 -4.83 32.98 -32.19
N GLY A 55 -5.32 33.80 -33.06
CA GLY A 55 -6.73 34.13 -33.16
C GLY A 55 -7.63 32.94 -33.54
N VAL A 56 -7.17 31.95 -34.28
CA VAL A 56 -7.95 30.77 -34.66
C VAL A 56 -7.97 29.66 -33.59
N LYS A 57 -7.10 29.73 -32.59
CA LYS A 57 -7.00 28.71 -31.52
C LYS A 57 -8.26 28.70 -30.66
N GLU A 58 -8.61 27.51 -30.15
CA GLU A 58 -9.69 27.38 -29.16
C GLU A 58 -9.28 28.05 -27.85
N ARG A 59 -10.11 28.94 -27.33
CA ARG A 59 -9.91 29.54 -26.01
C ARG A 59 -10.49 28.64 -24.94
N SER A 60 -9.85 28.60 -23.79
CA SER A 60 -10.40 27.93 -22.62
C SER A 60 -11.78 28.51 -22.28
N ARG A 61 -12.78 27.63 -22.14
CA ARG A 61 -14.14 27.99 -21.70
C ARG A 61 -14.23 28.10 -20.17
N ARG A 62 -13.13 27.93 -19.48
CA ARG A 62 -13.07 28.01 -18.02
C ARG A 62 -13.34 29.43 -17.55
N PRO A 63 -14.25 29.65 -16.58
CA PRO A 63 -14.46 30.96 -15.98
C PRO A 63 -13.13 31.57 -15.48
N LYS A 64 -12.96 32.87 -15.65
CA LYS A 64 -11.77 33.60 -15.17
C LYS A 64 -11.71 33.65 -13.65
N THR A 65 -12.87 33.66 -13.00
CA THR A 65 -13.02 33.65 -11.54
C THR A 65 -13.76 32.38 -11.11
N SER A 66 -13.37 31.83 -9.99
CA SER A 66 -13.98 30.64 -9.38
C SER A 66 -14.25 30.93 -7.90
N PRO A 67 -15.40 31.56 -7.56
CA PRO A 67 -15.70 31.97 -6.18
C PRO A 67 -15.65 30.83 -5.17
N ASN A 68 -15.94 29.60 -5.63
CA ASN A 68 -15.93 28.39 -4.80
C ASN A 68 -14.59 27.62 -4.86
N LYS A 69 -13.51 28.27 -5.34
CA LYS A 69 -12.18 27.67 -5.28
C LYS A 69 -11.77 27.50 -3.81
N THR A 70 -11.25 26.32 -3.46
CA THR A 70 -10.66 26.10 -2.14
C THR A 70 -9.54 27.14 -1.91
N PRO A 71 -9.49 27.79 -0.73
CA PRO A 71 -8.42 28.71 -0.39
C PRO A 71 -7.05 28.10 -0.57
N ASP A 72 -6.08 28.90 -1.00
CA ASP A 72 -4.74 28.41 -1.32
C ASP A 72 -4.03 27.84 -0.08
N GLU A 73 -4.27 28.39 1.12
CA GLU A 73 -3.78 27.86 2.39
C GLU A 73 -4.22 26.43 2.66
N ILE A 74 -5.49 26.11 2.34
CA ILE A 74 -6.04 24.76 2.49
C ILE A 74 -5.46 23.81 1.42
N GLU A 75 -5.28 24.31 0.18
CA GLU A 75 -4.61 23.53 -0.87
C GLU A 75 -3.17 23.18 -0.45
N GLU A 76 -2.43 24.12 0.10
CA GLU A 76 -1.07 23.88 0.61
C GLU A 76 -1.05 22.87 1.76
N MET A 77 -2.01 22.93 2.68
CA MET A 77 -2.15 21.92 3.73
C MET A 77 -2.36 20.51 3.15
N VAL A 78 -3.19 20.38 2.12
CA VAL A 78 -3.40 19.11 1.41
C VAL A 78 -2.10 18.62 0.77
N VAL A 79 -1.34 19.52 0.14
CA VAL A 79 -0.06 19.23 -0.50
C VAL A 79 0.95 18.74 0.53
N ARG A 80 1.17 19.49 1.61
CA ARG A 80 2.09 19.11 2.70
C ARG A 80 1.76 17.74 3.29
N LEU A 81 0.47 17.49 3.58
CA LEU A 81 0.05 16.18 4.09
C LEU A 81 0.27 15.05 3.07
N ARG A 82 0.11 15.33 1.78
CA ARG A 82 0.40 14.37 0.73
C ARG A 82 1.89 14.05 0.63
N GLU A 83 2.73 15.06 0.72
CA GLU A 83 4.19 14.92 0.73
C GLU A 83 4.68 14.20 1.98
N GLU A 84 4.12 14.54 3.14
CA GLU A 84 4.50 13.92 4.41
C GLU A 84 4.08 12.43 4.48
N LYS A 85 2.83 12.13 4.17
CA LYS A 85 2.21 10.81 4.41
C LYS A 85 2.17 9.90 3.17
N GLY A 86 2.23 10.44 1.96
CA GLY A 86 2.07 9.68 0.72
C GLY A 86 0.65 9.13 0.50
N TRP A 87 -0.36 9.58 1.27
CA TRP A 87 -1.70 8.99 1.26
C TRP A 87 -2.59 9.56 0.15
N GLY A 88 -3.55 8.74 -0.32
CA GLY A 88 -4.56 9.16 -1.29
C GLY A 88 -5.67 10.01 -0.69
N ALA A 89 -6.44 10.68 -1.57
CA ALA A 89 -7.46 11.68 -1.21
C ALA A 89 -8.45 11.22 -0.14
N ARG A 90 -8.90 9.94 -0.15
CA ARG A 90 -9.85 9.41 0.84
C ARG A 90 -9.29 9.45 2.26
N LYS A 91 -8.00 9.10 2.42
CA LYS A 91 -7.32 9.09 3.73
C LYS A 91 -7.00 10.51 4.19
N LEU A 92 -6.48 11.34 3.27
CA LEU A 92 -6.18 12.74 3.56
C LEU A 92 -7.42 13.51 4.02
N ARG A 93 -8.58 13.27 3.38
CA ARG A 93 -9.85 13.87 3.81
C ARG A 93 -10.13 13.64 5.31
N LEU A 94 -9.91 12.42 5.79
CA LEU A 94 -10.19 12.09 7.20
C LEU A 94 -9.25 12.81 8.16
N VAL A 95 -7.96 12.87 7.81
CA VAL A 95 -6.97 13.59 8.61
C VAL A 95 -7.27 15.09 8.62
N LEU A 96 -7.64 15.66 7.47
CA LEU A 96 -8.06 17.04 7.37
C LEU A 96 -9.31 17.32 8.22
N GLY A 97 -10.29 16.42 8.19
CA GLY A 97 -11.49 16.51 9.03
C GLY A 97 -11.17 16.54 10.53
N ARG A 98 -10.22 15.69 10.99
CA ARG A 98 -9.72 15.70 12.37
C ARG A 98 -9.01 17.03 12.75
N ARG A 99 -8.49 17.76 11.76
CA ARG A 99 -7.89 19.10 11.92
C ARG A 99 -8.89 20.24 11.68
N GLY A 100 -10.19 19.94 11.65
CA GLY A 100 -11.26 20.94 11.47
C GLY A 100 -11.52 21.34 10.00
N GLN A 101 -10.80 20.75 9.05
CA GLN A 101 -10.97 21.05 7.62
C GLN A 101 -11.88 20.03 6.94
N ASN A 102 -13.18 20.32 6.90
CA ASN A 102 -14.16 19.45 6.30
C ASN A 102 -14.27 19.68 4.78
N MET A 103 -13.75 18.75 3.99
CA MET A 103 -13.88 18.76 2.54
C MET A 103 -14.18 17.38 1.99
N SER A 104 -14.76 17.32 0.78
CA SER A 104 -15.05 16.04 0.14
C SER A 104 -13.80 15.37 -0.43
N ALA A 105 -13.77 14.04 -0.49
CA ALA A 105 -12.66 13.30 -1.11
C ALA A 105 -12.45 13.68 -2.60
N PRO A 106 -13.52 13.93 -3.42
CA PRO A 106 -13.33 14.46 -4.77
C PRO A 106 -12.66 15.84 -4.80
N THR A 107 -12.93 16.72 -3.81
CA THR A 107 -12.26 18.03 -3.73
C THR A 107 -10.77 17.86 -3.47
N VAL A 108 -10.40 17.04 -2.46
CA VAL A 108 -9.00 16.71 -2.19
C VAL A 108 -8.32 16.09 -3.42
N HIS A 109 -9.01 15.17 -4.11
CA HIS A 109 -8.46 14.56 -5.33
C HIS A 109 -8.20 15.59 -6.43
N ARG A 110 -9.15 16.52 -6.68
CA ARG A 110 -8.96 17.58 -7.67
C ARG A 110 -7.79 18.50 -7.35
N ILE A 111 -7.57 18.81 -6.08
CA ILE A 111 -6.39 19.56 -5.63
C ILE A 111 -5.12 18.80 -5.99
N LEU A 112 -5.03 17.51 -5.61
CA LEU A 112 -3.86 16.68 -5.90
C LEU A 112 -3.59 16.52 -7.40
N VAL A 113 -4.64 16.39 -8.23
CA VAL A 113 -4.50 16.35 -9.70
C VAL A 113 -3.96 17.68 -10.23
N ARG A 114 -4.49 18.82 -9.76
CA ARG A 114 -4.06 20.16 -10.17
C ARG A 114 -2.61 20.43 -9.83
N ARG A 115 -2.15 19.92 -8.70
CA ARG A 115 -0.76 20.03 -8.23
C ARG A 115 0.16 18.92 -8.79
N GLY A 116 -0.31 18.11 -9.76
CA GLY A 116 0.49 17.07 -10.42
C GLY A 116 0.86 15.87 -9.53
N MET A 117 0.22 15.71 -8.37
CA MET A 117 0.56 14.69 -7.36
C MET A 117 -0.15 13.35 -7.54
N VAL A 118 -0.86 13.18 -8.65
CA VAL A 118 -1.58 11.93 -8.99
C VAL A 118 -1.00 11.38 -10.29
N SER A 119 -0.42 10.18 -10.21
CA SER A 119 0.00 9.47 -11.42
C SER A 119 -1.22 8.84 -12.12
N LYS A 120 -1.24 8.89 -13.45
CA LYS A 120 -2.31 8.32 -14.27
C LYS A 120 -2.34 6.78 -14.27
N ASN A 121 -1.47 6.09 -13.53
CA ASN A 121 -1.24 4.66 -13.67
C ASN A 121 -1.71 3.81 -12.50
N ALA A 122 -2.15 2.64 -12.92
CA ALA A 122 -2.41 1.38 -12.25
C ALA A 122 -3.86 1.15 -11.84
N GLY A 123 -4.57 0.49 -12.73
CA GLY A 123 -5.72 -0.32 -12.35
C GLY A 123 -5.32 -1.29 -11.25
N SER A 124 -5.91 -1.15 -10.07
CA SER A 124 -5.72 -2.07 -8.96
C SER A 124 -6.40 -3.39 -9.31
N ARG A 125 -5.67 -4.49 -9.35
CA ARG A 125 -6.27 -5.82 -9.42
C ARG A 125 -7.15 -6.01 -8.20
N LYS A 126 -8.44 -6.30 -8.41
CA LYS A 126 -9.38 -6.60 -7.33
C LYS A 126 -9.07 -8.00 -6.80
N ALA A 127 -9.00 -8.14 -5.47
CA ALA A 127 -8.88 -9.44 -4.83
C ALA A 127 -10.15 -10.26 -5.13
N THR A 128 -9.98 -11.51 -5.60
CA THR A 128 -11.08 -12.41 -5.96
C THR A 128 -11.75 -13.06 -4.75
N LYS A 129 -10.99 -13.29 -3.67
CA LYS A 129 -11.52 -13.80 -2.39
C LYS A 129 -11.01 -12.95 -1.24
N ARG A 130 -11.91 -12.64 -0.30
CA ARG A 130 -11.56 -11.95 0.95
C ARG A 130 -11.82 -12.92 2.09
N PHE A 131 -10.78 -13.20 2.87
CA PHE A 131 -10.95 -13.87 4.14
C PHE A 131 -10.40 -12.96 5.24
N ALA A 132 -11.01 -12.94 6.40
CA ALA A 132 -10.52 -12.29 7.60
C ALA A 132 -11.01 -13.07 8.81
N ARG A 133 -10.21 -13.14 9.87
CA ARG A 133 -10.66 -13.65 11.16
C ARG A 133 -11.67 -12.68 11.75
N ALA A 134 -12.61 -13.24 12.52
CA ALA A 134 -13.66 -12.44 13.13
C ALA A 134 -13.15 -11.59 14.29
N GLU A 135 -12.16 -12.09 15.01
CA GLU A 135 -11.64 -11.47 16.24
C GLU A 135 -10.13 -11.26 16.16
N CYS A 136 -9.66 -10.30 16.96
CA CYS A 136 -8.24 -10.00 17.09
C CYS A 136 -7.49 -11.19 17.72
N ASN A 137 -6.23 -11.33 17.36
CA ASN A 137 -5.30 -12.33 17.87
C ASN A 137 -5.67 -13.81 17.61
N GLN A 138 -6.79 -14.10 16.90
CA GLN A 138 -7.06 -15.44 16.39
C GLN A 138 -6.02 -15.88 15.35
N MET A 139 -5.48 -14.94 14.61
CA MET A 139 -4.40 -15.18 13.67
C MET A 139 -3.55 -13.94 13.49
N ALA A 140 -2.25 -14.08 13.61
CA ALA A 140 -1.27 -13.10 13.15
C ALA A 140 -0.58 -13.59 11.87
N GLN A 141 -0.31 -12.68 10.94
CA GLN A 141 0.48 -12.96 9.75
C GLN A 141 1.91 -12.45 9.95
N MET A 142 2.88 -13.27 9.61
CA MET A 142 4.28 -12.95 9.79
C MET A 142 5.06 -13.21 8.50
N ASP A 143 5.88 -12.24 8.09
CA ASP A 143 6.65 -12.35 6.86
C ASP A 143 7.79 -11.32 6.83
N PHE A 144 8.89 -11.67 6.15
CA PHE A 144 9.97 -10.74 5.86
C PHE A 144 9.64 -9.87 4.64
N LYS A 145 9.88 -8.56 4.75
CA LYS A 145 9.66 -7.66 3.61
C LYS A 145 10.67 -7.83 2.48
N GLY A 146 11.68 -8.61 2.66
CA GLY A 146 12.88 -8.66 1.83
C GLY A 146 14.00 -7.83 2.44
N GLU A 147 14.98 -7.44 1.66
CA GLU A 147 16.18 -6.79 2.17
C GLU A 147 16.27 -5.30 1.80
N TYR A 148 16.98 -4.56 2.64
CA TYR A 148 17.41 -3.19 2.39
C TYR A 148 18.90 -3.12 2.66
N GLU A 149 19.65 -2.48 1.76
CA GLU A 149 21.07 -2.19 1.95
C GLU A 149 21.23 -1.13 3.06
N ILE A 150 22.16 -1.39 3.99
CA ILE A 150 22.52 -0.47 5.08
C ILE A 150 24.04 -0.45 5.24
N GLU A 151 24.55 0.50 6.01
CA GLU A 151 25.97 0.53 6.35
C GLU A 151 26.38 -0.73 7.12
N GLY A 152 27.38 -1.42 6.59
CA GLY A 152 27.89 -2.66 7.18
C GLY A 152 27.09 -3.94 6.87
N GLY A 153 26.07 -3.90 5.97
CA GLY A 153 25.34 -5.09 5.60
C GLY A 153 23.92 -4.89 5.08
N LYS A 154 23.01 -5.75 5.54
CA LYS A 154 21.60 -5.74 5.11
C LYS A 154 20.67 -5.71 6.30
N CYS A 155 19.54 -5.06 6.12
CA CYS A 155 18.41 -5.06 7.03
C CYS A 155 17.24 -5.87 6.44
N TYR A 156 16.71 -6.80 7.22
CA TYR A 156 15.55 -7.63 6.88
C TYR A 156 14.39 -7.31 7.82
N PRO A 157 13.48 -6.39 7.46
CA PRO A 157 12.34 -6.07 8.31
C PRO A 157 11.36 -7.24 8.42
N LEU A 158 11.22 -7.79 9.61
CA LEU A 158 10.22 -8.79 9.95
C LEU A 158 8.92 -8.09 10.37
N SER A 159 7.84 -8.42 9.70
CA SER A 159 6.51 -7.87 9.95
C SER A 159 5.64 -8.87 10.68
N PHE A 160 4.95 -8.42 11.74
CA PHE A 160 3.99 -9.22 12.51
C PHE A 160 2.68 -8.45 12.61
N LEU A 161 1.63 -8.95 11.94
CA LEU A 161 0.38 -8.22 11.69
C LEU A 161 -0.83 -9.03 12.13
N ASP A 162 -1.72 -8.45 12.93
CA ASP A 162 -3.01 -9.07 13.25
C ASP A 162 -3.93 -9.17 12.04
N ASP A 163 -4.51 -10.34 11.80
CA ASP A 163 -5.34 -10.63 10.64
C ASP A 163 -6.67 -9.89 10.65
N CYS A 164 -7.30 -9.73 11.80
CA CYS A 164 -8.60 -9.06 11.94
C CYS A 164 -8.47 -7.54 11.81
N SER A 165 -7.73 -6.93 12.71
CA SER A 165 -7.62 -5.47 12.85
C SER A 165 -6.59 -4.82 11.91
N ARG A 166 -5.71 -5.60 11.29
CA ARG A 166 -4.53 -5.08 10.56
C ARG A 166 -3.54 -4.37 11.47
N TYR A 167 -3.67 -4.52 12.79
CA TYR A 167 -2.75 -3.91 13.74
C TYR A 167 -1.34 -4.49 13.56
N LEU A 168 -0.37 -3.62 13.38
CA LEU A 168 1.03 -3.99 13.26
C LEU A 168 1.58 -4.27 14.66
N LEU A 169 1.55 -5.54 15.05
CA LEU A 169 2.02 -6.04 16.34
C LEU A 169 3.53 -5.82 16.51
N GLY A 170 4.29 -6.04 15.44
CA GLY A 170 5.72 -5.82 15.41
C GLY A 170 6.24 -5.48 14.02
N LEU A 171 7.29 -4.68 13.98
CA LEU A 171 8.13 -4.44 12.80
C LEU A 171 9.57 -4.42 13.28
N TRP A 172 10.27 -5.54 13.10
CA TRP A 172 11.63 -5.71 13.64
C TRP A 172 12.66 -5.74 12.53
N PRO A 173 13.52 -4.73 12.46
CA PRO A 173 14.67 -4.72 11.56
C PRO A 173 15.73 -5.71 12.07
N LEU A 174 15.94 -6.78 11.33
CA LEU A 174 16.92 -7.82 11.66
C LEU A 174 18.10 -7.78 10.69
N SER A 175 19.28 -8.16 11.15
CA SER A 175 20.49 -8.27 10.32
C SER A 175 20.55 -9.56 9.50
N SER A 176 19.69 -10.52 9.79
CA SER A 176 19.55 -11.76 9.05
C SER A 176 18.12 -12.31 9.13
N THR A 177 17.80 -13.26 8.25
CA THR A 177 16.53 -14.01 8.30
C THR A 177 16.63 -15.26 9.20
N GLY A 178 17.70 -15.39 9.99
CA GLY A 178 17.92 -16.53 10.88
C GLY A 178 16.94 -16.58 12.06
N GLY A 179 16.81 -17.77 12.62
CA GLY A 179 15.82 -18.05 13.68
C GLY A 179 16.06 -17.27 14.98
N GLU A 180 17.31 -16.98 15.32
CA GLU A 180 17.65 -16.34 16.61
C GLU A 180 17.04 -14.92 16.72
N GLY A 181 17.23 -14.07 15.71
CA GLY A 181 16.66 -12.72 15.72
C GLY A 181 15.14 -12.73 15.78
N VAL A 182 14.52 -13.66 15.10
CA VAL A 182 13.07 -13.88 15.13
C VAL A 182 12.60 -14.32 16.52
N TYR A 183 13.28 -15.30 17.11
CA TYR A 183 12.98 -15.79 18.44
C TYR A 183 13.03 -14.68 19.50
N GLN A 184 14.13 -13.91 19.53
CA GLN A 184 14.29 -12.83 20.50
C GLN A 184 13.22 -11.73 20.34
N SER A 185 12.88 -11.39 19.10
CA SER A 185 11.84 -10.40 18.82
C SER A 185 10.47 -10.88 19.29
N LEU A 186 10.10 -12.12 18.96
CA LEU A 186 8.83 -12.70 19.38
C LEU A 186 8.76 -12.95 20.88
N ARG A 187 9.83 -13.46 21.50
CA ARG A 187 9.90 -13.66 22.94
C ARG A 187 9.67 -12.37 23.71
N THR A 188 10.34 -11.29 23.30
CA THR A 188 10.14 -9.97 23.89
C THR A 188 8.69 -9.49 23.72
N HIS A 189 8.15 -9.64 22.51
CA HIS A 189 6.77 -9.24 22.24
C HIS A 189 5.77 -10.08 23.07
N PHE A 190 5.92 -11.39 23.12
CA PHE A 190 4.99 -12.27 23.85
C PHE A 190 5.01 -12.04 25.36
N ARG A 191 6.16 -11.69 25.92
CA ARG A 191 6.27 -11.30 27.33
C ARG A 191 5.50 -10.04 27.66
N LEU A 192 5.47 -9.08 26.72
CA LEU A 192 4.85 -7.78 26.94
C LEU A 192 3.35 -7.78 26.63
N VAL A 193 2.94 -8.52 25.62
CA VAL A 193 1.60 -8.42 25.04
C VAL A 193 0.80 -9.72 25.23
N GLY A 194 1.45 -10.87 25.13
CA GLY A 194 0.83 -12.20 25.12
C GLY A 194 0.97 -12.91 23.77
N VAL A 195 0.43 -14.12 23.72
CA VAL A 195 0.59 -15.09 22.65
C VAL A 195 -0.71 -15.23 21.85
N PRO A 196 -0.71 -15.08 20.51
CA PRO A 196 -1.90 -15.26 19.69
C PRO A 196 -2.29 -16.75 19.55
N GLU A 197 -3.51 -17.03 19.12
CA GLU A 197 -3.95 -18.41 18.89
C GLU A 197 -3.22 -19.09 17.73
N SER A 198 -2.99 -18.38 16.64
CA SER A 198 -2.31 -18.92 15.47
C SER A 198 -1.42 -17.91 14.76
N ILE A 199 -0.40 -18.41 14.07
CA ILE A 199 0.50 -17.63 13.22
C ILE A 199 0.52 -18.24 11.83
N LEU A 200 0.37 -17.39 10.82
CA LEU A 200 0.48 -17.72 9.41
C LEU A 200 1.80 -17.20 8.85
N THR A 201 2.60 -18.11 8.30
CA THR A 201 3.90 -17.83 7.65
C THR A 201 3.94 -18.40 6.24
N ASP A 202 4.99 -18.11 5.50
CA ASP A 202 5.36 -18.85 4.29
C ASP A 202 6.17 -20.13 4.63
N HIS A 203 6.66 -20.80 3.58
CA HIS A 203 7.55 -21.96 3.70
C HIS A 203 9.05 -21.57 3.62
N GLY A 204 9.37 -20.31 3.83
CA GLY A 204 10.75 -19.82 3.84
C GLY A 204 11.47 -20.04 5.19
N THR A 205 12.77 -19.86 5.19
CA THR A 205 13.56 -19.77 6.42
C THR A 205 13.14 -18.50 7.19
N PRO A 206 12.96 -18.56 8.52
CA PRO A 206 13.28 -19.66 9.44
C PRO A 206 12.08 -20.55 9.83
N TRP A 207 10.98 -20.49 9.08
CA TRP A 207 9.72 -21.15 9.45
C TRP A 207 9.63 -22.59 9.02
N TYR A 208 10.31 -22.94 7.92
CA TYR A 208 10.21 -24.27 7.33
C TYR A 208 11.58 -24.83 6.99
N SER A 209 11.77 -26.12 7.24
CA SER A 209 12.98 -26.86 6.88
C SER A 209 12.64 -27.88 5.80
N THR A 210 13.43 -27.89 4.73
CA THR A 210 13.29 -28.89 3.66
C THR A 210 14.16 -30.11 3.89
N THR A 211 15.07 -30.08 4.90
CA THR A 211 16.10 -31.10 5.09
C THR A 211 15.75 -32.14 6.14
N ASN A 212 14.82 -31.88 7.03
CA ASN A 212 14.52 -32.75 8.17
C ASN A 212 13.28 -33.64 8.00
N GLY A 213 12.65 -33.64 6.83
CA GLY A 213 11.52 -34.51 6.48
C GLY A 213 10.17 -34.17 7.15
N HIS A 214 10.15 -33.41 8.22
CA HIS A 214 8.92 -32.98 8.91
C HIS A 214 8.63 -31.46 8.78
N GLY A 215 9.53 -30.71 8.19
CA GLY A 215 9.31 -29.28 7.87
C GLY A 215 9.44 -28.31 9.04
N LEU A 216 9.60 -28.79 10.27
CA LEU A 216 9.67 -27.93 11.44
C LEU A 216 11.12 -27.45 11.70
N THR A 217 11.26 -26.21 12.13
CA THR A 217 12.50 -25.65 12.63
C THR A 217 12.43 -25.54 14.16
N TRP A 218 13.54 -25.29 14.82
CA TRP A 218 13.53 -25.08 16.27
C TRP A 218 12.65 -23.89 16.69
N VAL A 219 12.57 -22.83 15.86
CA VAL A 219 11.67 -21.67 16.10
C VAL A 219 10.21 -22.11 16.04
N THR A 220 9.84 -22.88 15.03
CA THR A 220 8.46 -23.35 14.88
C THR A 220 8.08 -24.36 15.96
N VAL A 221 9.00 -25.23 16.41
CA VAL A 221 8.81 -26.10 17.56
C VAL A 221 8.58 -25.28 18.84
N TRP A 222 9.38 -24.23 19.07
CA TRP A 222 9.17 -23.33 20.20
C TRP A 222 7.80 -22.64 20.14
N LEU A 223 7.38 -22.15 18.97
CA LEU A 223 6.05 -21.55 18.80
C LEU A 223 4.92 -22.55 19.12
N ILE A 224 5.05 -23.79 18.65
CA ILE A 224 4.08 -24.85 18.97
C ILE A 224 4.05 -25.15 20.46
N LYS A 225 5.21 -25.19 21.15
CA LYS A 225 5.29 -25.35 22.61
C LYS A 225 4.59 -24.21 23.37
N GLN A 226 4.54 -23.00 22.80
CA GLN A 226 3.71 -21.90 23.33
C GLN A 226 2.22 -22.09 23.04
N GLY A 227 1.82 -23.23 22.45
CA GLY A 227 0.44 -23.54 22.09
C GLY A 227 -0.07 -22.78 20.85
N ILE A 228 0.81 -22.21 20.03
CA ILE A 228 0.44 -21.52 18.81
C ILE A 228 0.16 -22.52 17.70
N SER A 229 -1.00 -22.42 17.06
CA SER A 229 -1.32 -23.16 15.84
C SER A 229 -0.58 -22.55 14.65
N LEU A 230 0.43 -23.25 14.16
CA LEU A 230 1.14 -22.81 12.95
C LEU A 230 0.33 -23.11 11.71
N ARG A 231 0.29 -22.13 10.80
CA ARG A 231 -0.33 -22.24 9.49
C ARG A 231 0.67 -21.79 8.44
N PHE A 232 0.79 -22.58 7.39
CA PHE A 232 1.64 -22.23 6.26
C PHE A 232 0.77 -21.81 5.08
N SER A 233 1.20 -20.80 4.34
CA SER A 233 0.55 -20.40 3.09
C SER A 233 0.62 -21.55 2.10
N GLY A 234 -0.46 -21.82 1.36
CA GLY A 234 -0.45 -22.88 0.34
C GLY A 234 0.62 -22.62 -0.72
N ILE A 235 1.33 -23.68 -1.13
CA ILE A 235 2.29 -23.60 -2.23
C ILE A 235 1.53 -23.14 -3.49
N GLY A 236 1.97 -22.02 -4.08
CA GLY A 236 1.32 -21.42 -5.25
C GLY A 236 0.04 -20.62 -4.98
N HIS A 237 -0.35 -20.42 -3.71
CA HIS A 237 -1.51 -19.61 -3.33
C HIS A 237 -1.12 -18.35 -2.53
N PRO A 238 -0.52 -17.32 -3.16
CA PRO A 238 -0.07 -16.09 -2.49
C PRO A 238 -1.20 -15.29 -1.83
N GLN A 239 -2.46 -15.59 -2.17
CA GLN A 239 -3.63 -14.89 -1.62
C GLN A 239 -3.82 -15.09 -0.11
N THR A 240 -3.21 -16.12 0.48
CA THR A 240 -3.36 -16.43 1.91
C THR A 240 -2.65 -15.39 2.78
N GLN A 241 -1.55 -14.81 2.34
CA GLN A 241 -0.79 -13.75 3.01
C GLN A 241 -1.09 -12.34 2.46
N GLY A 242 -2.15 -12.16 1.70
CA GLY A 242 -2.47 -10.89 1.02
C GLY A 242 -2.55 -9.65 1.92
N LYS A 243 -2.66 -9.81 3.25
CA LYS A 243 -2.70 -8.68 4.18
C LYS A 243 -1.30 -8.19 4.52
N VAL A 244 -0.38 -9.09 4.84
CA VAL A 244 1.03 -8.73 5.07
C VAL A 244 1.69 -8.25 3.77
N GLU A 245 1.35 -8.85 2.61
CA GLU A 245 1.79 -8.33 1.30
C GLU A 245 1.29 -6.91 1.04
N ARG A 246 0.01 -6.64 1.37
CA ARG A 246 -0.54 -5.28 1.28
C ARG A 246 0.14 -4.32 2.24
N PHE A 247 0.46 -4.77 3.44
CA PHE A 247 1.26 -4.02 4.40
C PHE A 247 2.64 -3.72 3.83
N HIS A 248 3.34 -4.72 3.27
CA HIS A 248 4.65 -4.55 2.63
C HIS A 248 4.64 -3.53 1.49
N ARG A 249 3.55 -3.45 0.73
CA ARG A 249 3.39 -2.39 -0.27
C ARG A 249 3.33 -1.00 0.38
N THR A 250 2.66 -0.88 1.52
CA THR A 250 2.60 0.38 2.28
C THR A 250 3.97 0.74 2.85
N LEU A 251 4.68 -0.23 3.42
CA LEU A 251 6.05 -0.07 3.92
C LEU A 251 6.99 0.40 2.80
N LYS A 252 6.99 -0.29 1.65
CA LYS A 252 7.78 0.09 0.47
C LYS A 252 7.44 1.48 -0.05
N GLN A 253 6.18 1.87 -0.01
CA GLN A 253 5.77 3.22 -0.39
C GLN A 253 6.36 4.25 0.58
N ARG A 254 6.35 3.97 1.87
CA ARG A 254 6.87 4.87 2.90
C ARG A 254 8.39 5.04 2.82
N THR A 255 9.13 3.95 2.63
CA THR A 255 10.59 4.01 2.46
C THR A 255 11.04 4.69 1.17
N ARG A 256 10.18 4.72 0.12
CA ARG A 256 10.45 5.48 -1.10
C ARG A 256 10.20 6.99 -0.96
N HIS A 257 9.28 7.39 -0.08
CA HIS A 257 8.96 8.80 0.15
C HIS A 257 9.96 9.49 1.08
N ARG A 258 10.57 8.74 1.97
CA ARG A 258 11.67 9.21 2.82
C ARG A 258 12.86 8.30 2.54
N GLN A 259 14.04 8.88 2.50
CA GLN A 259 15.27 8.10 2.39
C GLN A 259 15.27 7.00 3.46
N PRO A 260 15.52 5.72 3.10
CA PRO A 260 15.55 4.66 4.09
C PRO A 260 16.69 4.90 5.08
N PRO A 261 16.56 4.45 6.33
CA PRO A 261 17.63 4.56 7.32
C PRO A 261 18.90 3.88 6.86
N SER A 262 20.06 4.41 7.24
CA SER A 262 21.38 3.94 6.83
C SER A 262 21.94 2.87 7.75
N THR A 263 21.52 2.85 9.02
CA THR A 263 22.02 1.89 10.03
C THR A 263 20.87 1.06 10.60
N ILE A 264 21.19 -0.05 11.26
CA ILE A 264 20.20 -0.92 11.90
C ILE A 264 19.50 -0.22 13.07
N GLU A 265 20.22 0.63 13.79
CA GLU A 265 19.68 1.42 14.91
C GLU A 265 18.67 2.45 14.43
N GLU A 266 18.98 3.17 13.37
CA GLU A 266 18.06 4.11 12.72
C GLU A 266 16.82 3.38 12.19
N TRP A 267 16.99 2.16 11.64
CA TRP A 267 15.86 1.33 11.23
C TRP A 267 14.96 0.93 12.41
N ARG A 268 15.53 0.64 13.58
CA ARG A 268 14.74 0.32 14.79
C ARG A 268 13.90 1.50 15.24
N GLN A 269 14.50 2.68 15.32
CA GLN A 269 13.77 3.90 15.66
C GLN A 269 12.69 4.21 14.61
N TRP A 270 13.06 4.18 13.34
CA TRP A 270 12.13 4.42 12.23
C TRP A 270 10.97 3.42 12.22
N ALA A 271 11.22 2.14 12.50
CA ALA A 271 10.21 1.10 12.55
C ALA A 271 9.17 1.36 13.65
N GLU A 272 9.59 1.82 14.83
CA GLU A 272 8.67 2.18 15.91
C GLU A 272 7.84 3.43 15.58
N GLU A 273 8.44 4.46 15.01
CA GLU A 273 7.72 5.64 14.54
C GLU A 273 6.70 5.28 13.45
N PHE A 274 7.11 4.46 12.50
CA PHE A 274 6.23 3.98 11.43
C PHE A 274 5.11 3.09 11.97
N ARG A 275 5.39 2.22 12.94
CA ARG A 275 4.39 1.36 13.60
C ARG A 275 3.34 2.21 14.33
N ALA A 276 3.76 3.25 15.03
CA ALA A 276 2.87 4.18 15.69
C ALA A 276 1.98 4.92 14.67
N GLU A 277 2.56 5.49 13.61
CA GLU A 277 1.81 6.15 12.53
C GLU A 277 0.83 5.19 11.85
N TYR A 278 1.28 3.97 11.53
CA TYR A 278 0.48 2.95 10.85
C TYR A 278 -0.74 2.54 11.68
N ASN A 279 -0.53 2.32 12.98
CA ASN A 279 -1.57 1.84 13.88
C ASN A 279 -2.56 2.94 14.31
N HIS A 280 -2.08 4.14 14.60
CA HIS A 280 -2.89 5.17 15.26
C HIS A 280 -3.35 6.29 14.31
N GLU A 281 -2.62 6.56 13.23
CA GLU A 281 -2.97 7.67 12.36
C GLU A 281 -3.54 7.25 11.01
N ARG A 282 -3.09 6.11 10.46
CA ARG A 282 -3.39 5.71 9.10
C ARG A 282 -4.78 5.07 8.96
N PRO A 283 -5.73 5.70 8.24
CA PRO A 283 -7.03 5.08 7.97
C PRO A 283 -6.91 3.89 7.01
N HIS A 284 -7.68 2.83 7.27
CA HIS A 284 -7.71 1.62 6.44
C HIS A 284 -9.06 1.43 5.75
N GLU A 285 -9.06 1.36 4.42
CA GLU A 285 -10.29 1.15 3.65
C GLU A 285 -10.99 -0.18 4.01
N ALA A 286 -10.19 -1.23 4.29
CA ALA A 286 -10.72 -2.53 4.69
C ALA A 286 -11.38 -2.54 6.08
N LEU A 287 -11.11 -1.53 6.89
CA LEU A 287 -11.67 -1.33 8.25
C LEU A 287 -12.75 -0.22 8.26
N GLY A 288 -13.37 0.08 7.13
CA GLY A 288 -14.31 1.20 7.05
C GLY A 288 -13.67 2.56 7.34
N MET A 289 -12.39 2.72 7.01
CA MET A 289 -11.59 3.92 7.24
C MET A 289 -11.20 4.17 8.70
N LYS A 290 -11.44 3.24 9.61
CA LYS A 290 -10.86 3.25 10.95
C LYS A 290 -9.36 3.00 10.90
N THR A 291 -8.63 3.43 11.92
CA THR A 291 -7.24 3.02 12.12
C THR A 291 -7.18 1.60 12.69
N PRO A 292 -6.06 0.87 12.55
CA PRO A 292 -5.90 -0.43 13.19
C PRO A 292 -6.12 -0.38 14.70
N ALA A 293 -5.64 0.65 15.38
CA ALA A 293 -5.80 0.82 16.83
C ALA A 293 -7.24 1.04 17.27
N GLU A 294 -8.11 1.61 16.42
CA GLU A 294 -9.54 1.74 16.71
C GLU A 294 -10.31 0.40 16.63
N VAL A 295 -9.67 -0.66 16.10
CA VAL A 295 -10.28 -1.99 15.92
C VAL A 295 -9.60 -3.03 16.80
N TYR A 296 -8.29 -2.91 17.02
CA TYR A 296 -7.51 -3.87 17.79
C TYR A 296 -7.90 -3.90 19.27
N ASN A 297 -7.96 -5.09 19.82
CA ASN A 297 -8.12 -5.35 21.25
C ASN A 297 -7.30 -6.58 21.66
N HIS A 298 -7.17 -6.83 22.95
CA HIS A 298 -6.39 -7.94 23.52
C HIS A 298 -7.17 -9.25 23.65
N ALA A 299 -8.33 -9.39 22.99
CA ALA A 299 -9.07 -10.66 22.99
C ALA A 299 -8.22 -11.80 22.42
N ASN A 300 -8.44 -13.02 22.90
CA ASN A 300 -7.79 -14.25 22.47
C ASN A 300 -6.26 -14.30 22.66
N LEU A 301 -5.67 -13.37 23.42
CA LEU A 301 -4.29 -13.48 23.86
C LEU A 301 -4.18 -14.43 25.03
N ARG A 302 -3.14 -15.25 25.00
CA ARG A 302 -2.77 -16.13 26.11
C ARG A 302 -1.49 -15.62 26.76
N GLU A 303 -1.32 -15.98 28.03
CA GLU A 303 -0.09 -15.65 28.73
C GLU A 303 1.11 -16.39 28.13
N TYR A 304 2.21 -15.67 27.99
CA TYR A 304 3.47 -16.27 27.57
C TYR A 304 4.09 -17.10 28.70
N GLN A 305 4.53 -18.31 28.37
CA GLN A 305 5.20 -19.19 29.31
C GLN A 305 6.70 -19.24 29.01
N GLU A 306 7.52 -18.76 29.95
CA GLU A 306 8.98 -18.78 29.81
C GLU A 306 9.51 -20.21 29.66
N THR A 307 8.95 -21.13 30.43
CA THR A 307 9.21 -22.57 30.36
C THR A 307 7.88 -23.27 30.11
N PRO A 308 7.50 -23.48 28.84
CA PRO A 308 6.25 -24.19 28.54
C PRO A 308 6.33 -25.61 29.09
N PRO A 309 5.21 -26.18 29.58
CA PRO A 309 5.19 -27.53 30.11
C PRO A 309 5.63 -28.53 29.03
N GLU A 310 6.31 -29.59 29.47
CA GLU A 310 6.55 -30.72 28.58
C GLU A 310 5.22 -31.37 28.19
N TRP A 311 5.13 -31.76 26.93
CA TRP A 311 3.92 -32.40 26.45
C TRP A 311 3.85 -33.84 26.96
N GLU A 312 2.84 -34.15 27.74
CA GLU A 312 2.47 -35.52 28.07
C GLU A 312 1.62 -36.10 26.94
N TYR A 313 2.15 -37.09 26.26
CA TYR A 313 1.38 -37.81 25.22
C TYR A 313 0.57 -38.91 25.88
N THR A 314 -0.72 -38.64 26.10
CA THR A 314 -1.69 -39.56 26.68
C THR A 314 -2.29 -40.53 25.68
N GLY A 315 -1.66 -41.05 24.75
CA GLY A 315 -2.24 -41.98 23.77
C GLY A 315 -1.27 -42.59 22.80
N GLY A 316 0.02 -42.39 23.01
CA GLY A 316 1.10 -42.87 22.16
C GLY A 316 2.15 -43.65 22.95
N ARG A 317 3.03 -44.32 22.22
CA ARG A 317 4.23 -44.92 22.78
C ARG A 317 5.36 -43.92 22.72
N VAL A 318 5.87 -43.50 23.86
CA VAL A 318 7.08 -42.67 23.93
C VAL A 318 8.28 -43.54 23.59
N MET A 319 9.09 -43.11 22.67
CA MET A 319 10.30 -43.77 22.24
C MET A 319 11.46 -42.79 22.27
N THR A 320 12.62 -43.24 22.75
CA THR A 320 13.82 -42.41 22.82
C THR A 320 14.58 -42.46 21.51
N LEU A 321 15.03 -41.29 21.06
CA LEU A 321 15.96 -41.18 19.94
C LEU A 321 17.35 -41.64 20.38
N ASN A 322 18.13 -42.22 19.47
CA ASN A 322 19.56 -42.44 19.73
C ASN A 322 20.33 -41.11 19.73
N THR A 323 21.58 -41.15 20.11
CA THR A 323 22.48 -39.98 20.20
C THR A 323 22.67 -39.25 18.86
N GLN A 324 22.28 -39.86 17.75
CA GLN A 324 22.35 -39.30 16.40
C GLN A 324 20.97 -38.79 15.92
N GLY A 325 19.94 -38.77 16.79
CA GLY A 325 18.60 -38.29 16.46
C GLY A 325 17.74 -39.29 15.65
N HIS A 326 18.13 -40.58 15.60
CA HIS A 326 17.41 -41.60 14.89
C HIS A 326 16.46 -42.40 15.79
N LEU A 327 15.28 -42.71 15.25
CA LEU A 327 14.30 -43.61 15.85
C LEU A 327 13.94 -44.70 14.85
N TYR A 328 14.09 -45.95 15.27
CA TYR A 328 13.64 -47.12 14.49
C TYR A 328 12.29 -47.63 14.99
N TYR A 329 11.25 -47.57 14.15
CA TYR A 329 9.93 -47.99 14.51
C TYR A 329 9.21 -48.68 13.33
N LYS A 330 8.66 -49.89 13.57
CA LYS A 330 7.94 -50.70 12.59
C LYS A 330 8.66 -50.83 11.24
N GLY A 331 9.97 -51.16 11.28
CA GLY A 331 10.76 -51.38 10.07
C GLY A 331 11.21 -50.12 9.34
N ARG A 332 10.95 -48.94 9.90
CA ARG A 332 11.35 -47.63 9.30
C ARG A 332 12.26 -46.87 10.24
N ASN A 333 13.20 -46.17 9.65
CA ASN A 333 14.06 -45.26 10.37
C ASN A 333 13.51 -43.84 10.25
N TYR A 334 13.31 -43.19 11.38
CA TYR A 334 12.85 -41.81 11.48
C TYR A 334 14.00 -41.00 12.05
N PHE A 335 14.24 -39.84 11.50
CA PHE A 335 15.21 -38.88 11.98
C PHE A 335 14.50 -37.66 12.54
N ALA A 336 14.81 -37.31 13.78
CA ALA A 336 14.33 -36.11 14.42
C ALA A 336 15.54 -35.25 14.78
N CYS A 337 15.57 -34.03 14.28
CA CYS A 337 16.63 -33.06 14.59
C CYS A 337 16.39 -32.40 15.92
#